data_4d2a60c48861acde6c10146e0b5fcba7
#
_entry.id   4d2a60c48861acde6c10146e0b5fcba7
#
_cell.length_a   1.000
_cell.length_b   1.000
_cell.length_c   1.000
_cell.angle_alpha   90.00
_cell.angle_beta   90.00
_cell.angle_gamma   90.00
#
_symmetry.space_group_name_H-M   'P 1'
#
loop_
_entity.id
_entity.type
_entity.pdbx_description
1 polymer ?
#
loop_
_entity_poly.entity_id
_entity_poly.type
_entity_poly.pdbx_seq_one_letter_code
_entity_poly.pdbx_strand_id
1 'polypeptide(L)' 'MKIITVCGSLKFYKEMMDITEKMELEGNCMLVPIYNPSKPSKDDFTESEALMLDKMHKERIKLADAILVINVDN' A
#
# COMPACT_ATOMS: atom_id res chain seq x y z
N MET A 1 -4.13 -18.66 6.11
CA MET A 1 -3.44 -17.38 5.92
C MET A 1 -4.28 -16.46 5.06
N LYS A 2 -4.48 -15.23 5.50
CA LYS A 2 -5.18 -14.23 4.69
C LYS A 2 -4.19 -13.40 3.90
N ILE A 3 -4.59 -13.01 2.70
CA ILE A 3 -3.87 -12.04 1.89
C ILE A 3 -4.62 -10.72 2.01
N ILE A 4 -3.95 -9.70 2.53
CA ILE A 4 -4.57 -8.40 2.83
C ILE A 4 -3.81 -7.31 2.10
N THR A 5 -4.52 -6.50 1.31
CA THR A 5 -3.91 -5.36 0.63
C THR A 5 -4.15 -4.09 1.47
N VAL A 6 -3.06 -3.39 1.75
CA VAL A 6 -3.09 -2.14 2.50
C VAL A 6 -3.33 -1.00 1.53
N CYS A 7 -4.31 -0.16 1.84
CA CYS A 7 -4.67 1.02 1.06
C CYS A 7 -4.57 2.27 1.94
N GLY A 8 -4.42 3.41 1.30
CA GLY A 8 -4.40 4.69 2.01
C GLY A 8 -3.42 5.65 1.34
N SER A 9 -3.33 6.85 1.88
CA SER A 9 -2.39 7.84 1.37
C SER A 9 -0.97 7.48 1.75
N LEU A 10 -0.03 7.61 0.81
CA LEU A 10 1.39 7.32 1.04
C LEU A 10 2.03 8.23 2.09
N LYS A 11 1.39 9.34 2.44
CA LYS A 11 1.88 10.18 3.55
C LYS A 11 1.80 9.46 4.89
N PHE A 12 1.02 8.37 4.98
CA PHE A 12 0.92 7.52 6.16
C PHE A 12 1.76 6.25 6.04
N TYR A 13 2.78 6.27 5.20
CA TYR A 13 3.57 5.06 4.90
C TYR A 13 4.20 4.45 6.16
N LYS A 14 4.67 5.28 7.07
CA LYS A 14 5.25 4.80 8.32
C LYS A 14 4.23 4.01 9.13
N GLU A 15 3.02 4.55 9.27
CA GLU A 15 1.93 3.88 9.98
C GLU A 15 1.53 2.58 9.26
N MET A 16 1.52 2.61 7.92
CA MET A 16 1.26 1.41 7.14
C MET A 16 2.29 0.32 7.44
N MET A 17 3.57 0.68 7.51
CA MET A 17 4.63 -0.30 7.77
C MET A 17 4.54 -0.88 9.17
N ASP A 18 4.23 -0.05 10.17
CA ASP A 18 4.07 -0.53 11.55
C ASP A 18 2.94 -1.55 11.67
N ILE A 19 1.80 -1.26 11.06
CA ILE A 19 0.64 -2.16 11.08
C ILE A 19 0.93 -3.41 10.25
N THR A 20 1.56 -3.25 9.11
CA THR A 20 1.92 -4.35 8.22
C THR A 20 2.83 -5.35 8.93
N GLU A 21 3.87 -4.87 9.60
CA GLU A 21 4.77 -5.72 10.35
C GLU A 21 4.02 -6.51 11.42
N LYS A 22 3.17 -5.84 12.18
CA LYS A 22 2.40 -6.50 13.24
C LYS A 22 1.51 -7.60 12.67
N MET A 23 0.81 -7.31 11.57
CA MET A 23 -0.13 -8.27 10.99
C MET A 23 0.60 -9.44 10.33
N GLU A 24 1.77 -9.22 9.74
CA GLU A 24 2.56 -10.31 9.19
C GLU A 24 3.08 -11.23 10.28
N LEU A 25 3.48 -10.67 11.41
CA LEU A 25 3.89 -11.48 12.56
C LEU A 25 2.75 -12.30 13.13
N GLU A 26 1.51 -11.89 12.86
CA GLU A 26 0.30 -12.64 13.23
C GLU A 26 -0.11 -13.67 12.18
N GLY A 27 0.63 -13.79 11.09
CA GLY A 27 0.39 -14.80 10.07
C GLY A 27 -0.40 -14.36 8.86
N ASN A 28 -0.53 -13.05 8.63
CA ASN A 28 -1.20 -12.52 7.44
C ASN A 28 -0.17 -12.14 6.39
N CYS A 29 -0.49 -12.41 5.13
CA CYS A 29 0.36 -11.96 4.01
C CYS A 29 -0.10 -10.56 3.59
N MET A 30 0.76 -9.57 3.77
CA MET A 30 0.40 -8.17 3.53
C MET A 30 0.95 -7.69 2.19
N LEU A 31 0.09 -7.10 1.38
CA LEU A 31 0.46 -6.47 0.12
C LEU A 31 0.36 -4.95 0.31
N VAL A 32 1.47 -4.26 0.09
CA VAL A 32 1.55 -2.82 0.38
C VAL A 32 1.88 -2.02 -0.87
N PRO A 33 1.47 -0.75 -0.95
CA PRO A 33 1.81 0.10 -2.08
C PRO A 33 3.30 0.40 -2.10
N ILE A 34 3.80 0.65 -3.29
CA ILE A 34 5.21 1.03 -3.48
C ILE A 34 5.41 2.45 -2.98
N TYR A 35 6.46 2.65 -2.18
CA TYR A 35 6.88 3.96 -1.75
C TYR A 35 8.37 4.14 -2.00
N ASN A 36 8.72 5.25 -2.65
CA ASN A 36 10.10 5.62 -2.90
C ASN A 36 10.37 6.94 -2.19
N PRO A 37 11.24 6.97 -1.16
CA PRO A 37 11.55 8.21 -0.45
C PRO A 37 12.11 9.32 -1.34
N SER A 38 12.76 8.94 -2.45
CA SER A 38 13.29 9.92 -3.42
C SER A 38 12.22 10.48 -4.33
N LYS A 39 11.04 9.85 -4.36
CA LYS A 39 9.91 10.26 -5.20
C LYS A 39 8.63 10.20 -4.37
N PRO A 40 8.47 11.12 -3.42
CA PRO A 40 7.37 11.03 -2.44
C PRO A 40 6.01 11.43 -2.98
N SER A 41 5.94 12.03 -4.16
CA SER A 41 4.69 12.51 -4.76
C SER A 41 4.43 11.83 -6.10
N LYS A 42 3.15 11.71 -6.47
CA LYS A 42 2.77 11.25 -7.81
C LYS A 42 3.37 12.12 -8.90
N ASP A 43 3.59 13.40 -8.62
CA ASP A 43 4.16 14.33 -9.60
C ASP A 43 5.64 14.03 -9.90
N ASP A 44 6.28 13.21 -9.08
CA ASP A 44 7.67 12.78 -9.31
C ASP A 44 7.77 11.66 -10.35
N PHE A 45 6.64 11.13 -10.79
CA PHE A 45 6.57 10.08 -11.81
C PHE A 45 6.00 10.64 -13.11
N THR A 46 6.37 10.01 -14.22
CA THR A 46 5.72 10.33 -15.50
C THR A 46 4.27 9.85 -15.45
N GLU A 47 3.44 10.37 -16.36
CA GLU A 47 2.05 9.96 -16.43
C GLU A 47 1.92 8.45 -16.64
N SER A 48 2.72 7.87 -17.54
CA SER A 48 2.65 6.42 -17.80
C SER A 48 3.15 5.61 -16.60
N GLU A 49 4.14 6.09 -15.87
CA GLU A 49 4.59 5.43 -14.64
C GLU A 49 3.52 5.45 -13.57
N ALA A 50 2.88 6.59 -13.38
CA ALA A 50 1.81 6.73 -12.40
C ALA A 50 0.64 5.80 -12.72
N LEU A 51 0.27 5.69 -14.01
CA LEU A 51 -0.78 4.77 -14.45
C LEU A 51 -0.41 3.32 -14.19
N MET A 52 0.86 2.96 -14.40
CA MET A 52 1.31 1.60 -14.13
C MET A 52 1.27 1.27 -12.63
N LEU A 53 1.70 2.21 -11.78
CA LEU A 53 1.65 2.01 -10.33
C LEU A 53 0.20 1.84 -9.85
N ASP A 54 -0.72 2.63 -10.41
CA ASP A 54 -2.15 2.51 -10.09
C ASP A 54 -2.70 1.16 -10.52
N LYS A 55 -2.32 0.70 -11.71
CA LYS A 55 -2.73 -0.61 -12.22
C LYS A 55 -2.24 -1.73 -11.30
N MET A 56 -0.98 -1.65 -10.86
CA MET A 56 -0.42 -2.66 -9.95
C MET A 56 -1.13 -2.67 -8.61
N HIS A 57 -1.50 -1.50 -8.11
CA HIS A 57 -2.25 -1.43 -6.85
C HIS A 57 -3.62 -2.10 -6.99
N LYS A 58 -4.30 -1.87 -8.10
CA LYS A 58 -5.58 -2.52 -8.38
C LYS A 58 -5.44 -4.04 -8.48
N GLU A 59 -4.33 -4.52 -9.05
CA GLU A 59 -4.07 -5.97 -9.09
C GLU A 59 -3.88 -6.55 -7.69
N ARG A 60 -3.19 -5.81 -6.80
CA ARG A 60 -3.05 -6.26 -5.41
C ARG A 60 -4.41 -6.37 -4.72
N ILE A 61 -5.31 -5.44 -5.01
CA ILE A 61 -6.69 -5.49 -4.47
C ILE A 61 -7.41 -6.74 -4.94
N LYS A 62 -7.27 -7.08 -6.23
CA LYS A 62 -7.90 -8.28 -6.79
C LYS A 62 -7.37 -9.57 -6.19
N LEU A 63 -6.08 -9.61 -5.83
CA LEU A 63 -5.44 -10.79 -5.27
C LEU A 63 -5.75 -10.99 -3.79
N ALA A 64 -6.26 -9.98 -3.13
CA ALA A 64 -6.44 -10.01 -1.68
C ALA A 64 -7.76 -10.64 -1.26
N ASP A 65 -7.75 -11.24 -0.07
CA ASP A 65 -8.96 -11.71 0.59
C ASP A 65 -9.69 -10.55 1.26
N ALA A 66 -8.94 -9.52 1.66
CA ALA A 66 -9.47 -8.37 2.37
C ALA A 66 -8.63 -7.13 2.09
N ILE A 67 -9.20 -5.96 2.33
CA ILE A 67 -8.54 -4.68 2.19
C ILE A 67 -8.49 -4.01 3.55
N LEU A 68 -7.32 -3.48 3.90
CA LEU A 68 -7.15 -2.68 5.10
C LEU A 68 -6.87 -1.23 4.68
N VAL A 69 -7.77 -0.33 5.03
CA VAL A 69 -7.59 1.09 4.72
C VAL A 69 -7.02 1.79 5.95
N ILE A 70 -5.84 2.38 5.77
CA ILE A 70 -5.19 3.13 6.83
C ILE A 70 -5.45 4.61 6.58
N ASN A 71 -6.19 5.21 7.48
CA ASN A 71 -6.56 6.61 7.39
C ASN A 71 -6.39 7.21 8.77
N VAL A 72 -5.33 8.00 8.91
CA VAL A 72 -5.02 8.64 10.19
C VAL A 72 -5.74 9.97 10.23
N ASP A 73 -6.73 10.09 11.09
CA ASP A 73 -7.46 11.34 11.30
C ASP A 73 -6.64 12.29 12.14
N ASN A 74 -6.66 13.54 11.75
CA ASN A 74 -6.01 14.61 12.48
C ASN A 74 -7.01 15.39 13.29
#